data_88240bc3643391cf8ded963612dfbb82
#
_entry.id   88240bc3643391cf8ded963612dfbb82
#
_cell.length_a   1.000
_cell.length_b   1.000
_cell.length_c   1.000
_cell.angle_alpha   90.00
_cell.angle_beta   90.00
_cell.angle_gamma   90.00
#
_symmetry.space_group_name_H-M   'P 1'
#
loop_
_entity.id
_entity.type
_entity.pdbx_description
1 polymer ?
#
loop_
_entity_poly.entity_id
_entity_poly.type
_entity_poly.pdbx_seq_one_letter_code
_entity_poly.pdbx_strand_id
1 'polypeptide(L)'
;MKRTINKFLLLFVCIFSLVLPTGCEVKEQKQVVVDYQEYHFRNESLLESHYEKHGKEMGFSSSEEYESAASDVVNNPESLHKTEKEDGDDIYYKEDTNEFVVVSTDGYVRTYFNPDAGKKYFDRQ
;
A
#
# COMPACT_ATOMS: atom_id res chain seq x y z
N MET A 1 60.84 -40.11 21.67
CA MET A 1 59.53 -39.94 21.02
C MET A 1 59.55 -38.67 20.20
N LYS A 2 59.65 -38.82 18.88
CA LYS A 2 59.66 -37.69 17.96
C LYS A 2 58.21 -37.40 17.58
N ARG A 3 57.65 -36.26 18.02
CA ARG A 3 56.33 -35.77 17.57
C ARG A 3 56.45 -35.25 16.16
N THR A 4 55.99 -35.97 15.20
CA THR A 4 55.77 -35.52 13.83
C THR A 4 54.63 -34.52 13.85
N ILE A 5 54.94 -33.26 13.80
CA ILE A 5 53.95 -32.20 13.61
C ILE A 5 53.43 -32.33 12.18
N ASN A 6 52.16 -32.62 12.05
CA ASN A 6 51.49 -32.85 10.79
C ASN A 6 51.52 -31.56 9.95
N LYS A 7 52.40 -31.54 8.95
CA LYS A 7 52.49 -30.42 7.98
C LYS A 7 51.24 -30.21 7.14
N PHE A 8 50.25 -31.09 7.29
CA PHE A 8 48.96 -30.98 6.61
C PHE A 8 48.02 -29.93 7.23
N LEU A 9 48.21 -29.54 8.47
CA LEU A 9 47.33 -28.59 9.11
C LEU A 9 47.62 -27.12 8.72
N LEU A 10 48.86 -26.85 8.26
CA LEU A 10 49.25 -25.49 7.84
C LEU A 10 48.83 -25.13 6.40
N LEU A 11 48.55 -26.16 5.59
CA LEU A 11 48.11 -25.90 4.20
C LEU A 11 46.62 -25.56 4.07
N PHE A 12 45.83 -25.94 5.08
CA PHE A 12 44.36 -25.69 5.06
C PHE A 12 44.02 -24.26 5.49
N VAL A 13 44.88 -23.60 6.24
CA VAL A 13 44.64 -22.22 6.70
C VAL A 13 44.96 -21.18 5.62
N CYS A 14 45.83 -21.50 4.66
CA CYS A 14 46.18 -20.57 3.59
C CYS A 14 45.19 -20.55 2.44
N ILE A 15 44.31 -21.57 2.30
CA ILE A 15 43.33 -21.61 1.21
C ILE A 15 42.06 -20.82 1.57
N PHE A 16 41.80 -20.60 2.87
CA PHE A 16 40.62 -19.86 3.33
C PHE A 16 40.78 -18.33 3.26
N SER A 17 41.97 -17.81 3.07
CA SER A 17 42.22 -16.36 3.01
C SER A 17 42.22 -15.79 1.60
N LEU A 18 41.87 -16.56 0.57
CA LEU A 18 41.80 -16.13 -0.84
C LEU A 18 40.41 -16.10 -1.42
N VAL A 19 39.36 -16.31 -0.62
CA VAL A 19 38.00 -15.95 -1.01
C VAL A 19 37.81 -14.48 -0.66
N LEU A 20 38.32 -13.61 -1.50
CA LEU A 20 37.85 -12.24 -1.57
C LEU A 20 36.34 -12.30 -1.87
N PRO A 21 35.47 -11.73 -1.04
CA PRO A 21 34.12 -11.49 -1.46
C PRO A 21 34.22 -10.50 -2.61
N THR A 22 34.06 -10.98 -3.82
CA THR A 22 33.64 -10.12 -4.93
C THR A 22 32.41 -9.40 -4.41
N GLY A 23 32.52 -8.07 -4.25
CA GLY A 23 31.49 -7.24 -3.67
C GLY A 23 30.16 -7.49 -4.36
N CYS A 24 29.27 -8.19 -3.67
CA CYS A 24 27.88 -7.90 -3.81
C CYS A 24 27.69 -6.48 -3.30
N GLU A 25 27.67 -5.52 -4.20
CA GLU A 25 27.07 -4.23 -3.95
C GLU A 25 25.62 -4.55 -3.55
N VAL A 26 25.41 -4.68 -2.26
CA VAL A 26 24.06 -4.59 -1.70
C VAL A 26 23.68 -3.16 -1.97
N LYS A 27 23.00 -2.92 -3.11
CA LYS A 27 22.23 -1.71 -3.31
C LYS A 27 21.27 -1.72 -2.14
N GLU A 28 21.53 -0.88 -1.18
CA GLU A 28 20.63 -0.55 -0.10
C GLU A 28 19.34 -0.08 -0.79
N GLN A 29 18.41 -1.03 -0.98
CA GLN A 29 17.06 -0.68 -1.37
C GLN A 29 16.53 0.10 -0.19
N LYS A 30 16.54 1.42 -0.31
CA LYS A 30 15.80 2.33 0.56
C LYS A 30 14.37 1.82 0.53
N GLN A 31 14.03 1.01 1.53
CA GLN A 31 12.69 0.54 1.76
C GLN A 31 11.88 1.80 2.03
N VAL A 32 11.15 2.25 1.01
CA VAL A 32 10.14 3.29 1.19
C VAL A 32 9.12 2.66 2.10
N VAL A 33 9.20 2.96 3.38
CA VAL A 33 8.12 2.69 4.33
C VAL A 33 7.00 3.62 3.87
N VAL A 34 6.11 3.09 3.04
CA VAL A 34 4.84 3.75 2.75
C VAL A 34 4.06 3.61 4.04
N ASP A 35 3.88 4.72 4.74
CA ASP A 35 3.08 4.78 5.95
C ASP A 35 1.60 4.60 5.53
N TYR A 36 1.14 3.34 5.57
CA TYR A 36 -0.23 2.98 5.21
C TYR A 36 -1.16 3.48 6.31
N GLN A 37 -2.10 4.34 5.95
CA GLN A 37 -3.11 4.88 6.86
C GLN A 37 -4.46 4.21 6.61
N GLU A 38 -5.08 3.67 7.65
CA GLU A 38 -6.46 3.20 7.61
C GLU A 38 -7.43 4.39 7.70
N TYR A 39 -8.45 4.37 6.85
CA TYR A 39 -9.53 5.34 6.83
C TYR A 39 -10.85 4.64 7.11
N HIS A 40 -11.67 5.26 7.93
CA HIS A 40 -12.96 4.71 8.36
C HIS A 40 -14.10 5.67 8.03
N PHE A 41 -15.29 5.12 7.84
CA PHE A 41 -16.50 5.93 7.90
C PHE A 41 -16.67 6.50 9.31
N ARG A 42 -17.37 7.62 9.43
CA ARG A 42 -17.52 8.32 10.71
C ARG A 42 -18.18 7.47 11.81
N ASN A 43 -19.03 6.56 11.43
CA ASN A 43 -19.66 5.58 12.32
C ASN A 43 -20.16 4.37 11.53
N GLU A 44 -20.48 3.30 12.27
CA GLU A 44 -20.96 2.03 11.72
C GLU A 44 -22.23 2.16 10.88
N SER A 45 -23.18 3.01 11.29
CA SER A 45 -24.42 3.23 10.56
C SER A 45 -24.18 3.81 9.16
N LEU A 46 -23.23 4.72 9.02
CA LEU A 46 -22.82 5.25 7.72
C LEU A 46 -22.08 4.20 6.90
N LEU A 47 -21.18 3.44 7.49
CA LEU A 47 -20.50 2.34 6.83
C LEU A 47 -21.50 1.34 6.26
N GLU A 48 -22.42 0.83 7.07
CA GLU A 48 -23.44 -0.12 6.64
C GLU A 48 -24.34 0.45 5.54
N SER A 49 -24.78 1.70 5.66
CA SER A 49 -25.59 2.37 4.65
C SER A 49 -24.90 2.48 3.29
N HIS A 50 -23.60 2.83 3.29
CA HIS A 50 -22.82 2.91 2.05
C HIS A 50 -22.48 1.53 1.48
N TYR A 51 -22.22 0.56 2.35
CA TYR A 51 -22.00 -0.83 1.92
C TYR A 51 -23.27 -1.41 1.26
N GLU A 52 -24.44 -1.23 1.84
CA GLU A 52 -25.69 -1.65 1.25
C GLU A 52 -25.95 -0.99 -0.12
N LYS A 53 -25.65 0.29 -0.24
CA LYS A 53 -25.88 1.07 -1.45
C LYS A 53 -24.85 0.81 -2.56
N HIS A 54 -23.59 0.64 -2.22
CA HIS A 54 -22.48 0.58 -3.15
C HIS A 54 -21.62 -0.68 -3.02
N GLY A 55 -21.28 -1.08 -1.80
CA GLY A 55 -20.33 -2.16 -1.57
C GLY A 55 -20.78 -3.51 -2.10
N LYS A 56 -22.05 -3.84 -1.97
CA LYS A 56 -22.62 -5.08 -2.50
C LYS A 56 -22.57 -5.12 -4.02
N GLU A 57 -22.92 -4.02 -4.68
CA GLU A 57 -22.84 -3.88 -6.14
C GLU A 57 -21.41 -3.97 -6.65
N MET A 58 -20.45 -3.44 -5.88
CA MET A 58 -19.02 -3.54 -6.18
C MET A 58 -18.44 -4.95 -5.94
N GLY A 59 -19.20 -5.86 -5.32
CA GLY A 59 -18.82 -7.26 -5.11
C GLY A 59 -18.13 -7.57 -3.78
N PHE A 60 -18.18 -6.64 -2.82
CA PHE A 60 -17.63 -6.89 -1.47
C PHE A 60 -18.53 -7.79 -0.65
N SER A 61 -17.92 -8.70 0.12
CA SER A 61 -18.64 -9.68 0.95
C SER A 61 -19.06 -9.13 2.31
N SER A 62 -18.40 -8.07 2.78
CA SER A 62 -18.69 -7.43 4.07
C SER A 62 -18.41 -5.93 4.04
N SER A 63 -19.01 -5.22 4.99
CA SER A 63 -18.77 -3.78 5.17
C SER A 63 -17.31 -3.49 5.56
N GLU A 64 -16.65 -4.37 6.31
CA GLU A 64 -15.24 -4.25 6.68
C GLU A 64 -14.33 -4.36 5.44
N GLU A 65 -14.59 -5.31 4.54
CA GLU A 65 -13.84 -5.41 3.28
C GLU A 65 -14.03 -4.16 2.41
N TYR A 66 -15.25 -3.66 2.34
CA TYR A 66 -15.58 -2.44 1.62
C TYR A 66 -14.83 -1.21 2.18
N GLU A 67 -14.82 -1.02 3.49
CA GLU A 67 -14.10 0.07 4.15
C GLU A 67 -12.58 -0.04 3.97
N SER A 68 -12.03 -1.25 4.11
CA SER A 68 -10.60 -1.52 3.89
C SER A 68 -10.19 -1.20 2.45
N ALA A 69 -11.00 -1.57 1.48
CA ALA A 69 -10.74 -1.27 0.07
C ALA A 69 -10.75 0.25 -0.23
N ALA A 70 -11.59 1.03 0.45
CA ALA A 70 -11.54 2.49 0.36
C ALA A 70 -10.18 3.04 0.84
N SER A 71 -9.64 2.51 1.93
CA SER A 71 -8.29 2.85 2.41
C SER A 71 -7.21 2.49 1.40
N ASP A 72 -7.33 1.35 0.71
CA ASP A 72 -6.40 0.93 -0.33
C ASP A 72 -6.36 1.91 -1.50
N VAL A 73 -7.51 2.43 -1.92
CA VAL A 73 -7.58 3.48 -2.96
C VAL A 73 -6.87 4.75 -2.52
N VAL A 74 -7.07 5.20 -1.29
CA VAL A 74 -6.45 6.42 -0.75
C VAL A 74 -4.93 6.28 -0.66
N ASN A 75 -4.44 5.13 -0.24
CA ASN A 75 -3.01 4.86 -0.09
C ASN A 75 -2.31 4.46 -1.40
N ASN A 76 -3.04 4.23 -2.47
CA ASN A 76 -2.45 3.78 -3.73
C ASN A 76 -1.75 4.94 -4.44
N PRO A 77 -0.44 4.83 -4.74
CA PRO A 77 0.32 5.89 -5.41
C PRO A 77 -0.16 6.18 -6.85
N GLU A 78 -0.91 5.26 -7.46
CA GLU A 78 -1.48 5.42 -8.80
C GLU A 78 -2.85 6.12 -8.78
N SER A 79 -3.45 6.32 -7.61
CA SER A 79 -4.69 7.06 -7.48
C SER A 79 -4.48 8.54 -7.82
N LEU A 80 -5.34 9.08 -8.66
CA LEU A 80 -5.43 10.51 -8.87
C LEU A 80 -5.98 11.16 -7.60
N HIS A 81 -5.46 12.32 -7.24
CA HIS A 81 -5.84 13.04 -6.03
C HIS A 81 -6.05 14.52 -6.31
N LYS A 82 -7.08 15.09 -5.75
CA LYS A 82 -7.29 16.54 -5.67
C LYS A 82 -8.10 16.91 -4.44
N THR A 83 -8.05 18.17 -4.08
CA THR A 83 -8.89 18.74 -3.01
C THR A 83 -10.11 19.42 -3.64
N GLU A 84 -11.30 19.12 -3.15
CA GLU A 84 -12.53 19.75 -3.57
C GLU A 84 -12.57 21.23 -3.17
N LYS A 85 -13.08 22.08 -4.07
CA LYS A 85 -13.05 23.52 -3.88
C LYS A 85 -14.06 24.04 -2.84
N GLU A 86 -15.20 23.36 -2.71
CA GLU A 86 -16.28 23.82 -1.84
C GLU A 86 -16.04 23.44 -0.38
N ASP A 87 -15.82 22.16 -0.10
CA ASP A 87 -15.72 21.62 1.25
C ASP A 87 -14.27 21.40 1.71
N GLY A 88 -13.31 21.37 0.79
CA GLY A 88 -11.92 21.05 1.08
C GLY A 88 -11.66 19.57 1.31
N ASP A 89 -12.60 18.70 0.95
CA ASP A 89 -12.46 17.26 1.07
C ASP A 89 -11.41 16.75 0.08
N ASP A 90 -10.70 15.69 0.45
CA ASP A 90 -9.77 15.01 -0.43
C ASP A 90 -10.49 13.99 -1.29
N ILE A 91 -10.26 14.04 -2.60
CA ILE A 91 -10.89 13.17 -3.59
C ILE A 91 -9.81 12.30 -4.23
N TYR A 92 -10.04 11.00 -4.23
CA TYR A 92 -9.18 9.99 -4.83
C TYR A 92 -9.92 9.21 -5.90
N TYR A 93 -9.24 8.94 -7.00
CA TYR A 93 -9.80 8.14 -8.09
C TYR A 93 -8.75 7.19 -8.67
N LYS A 94 -9.03 5.90 -8.61
CA LYS A 94 -8.22 4.86 -9.21
C LYS A 94 -8.80 4.49 -10.57
N GLU A 95 -8.12 4.92 -11.62
CA GLU A 95 -8.64 4.90 -12.99
C GLU A 95 -8.82 3.47 -13.54
N ASP A 96 -7.86 2.58 -13.26
CA ASP A 96 -7.85 1.20 -13.76
C ASP A 96 -8.99 0.34 -13.22
N THR A 97 -9.49 0.63 -12.03
CA THR A 97 -10.58 -0.09 -11.36
C THR A 97 -11.86 0.74 -11.24
N ASN A 98 -11.84 2.00 -11.69
CA ASN A 98 -12.96 2.93 -11.59
C ASN A 98 -13.47 3.11 -10.15
N GLU A 99 -12.56 3.30 -9.21
CA GLU A 99 -12.89 3.47 -7.80
C GLU A 99 -12.72 4.93 -7.37
N PHE A 100 -13.75 5.48 -6.74
CA PHE A 100 -13.81 6.86 -6.31
C PHE A 100 -14.06 6.94 -4.80
N VAL A 101 -13.18 7.65 -4.07
CA VAL A 101 -13.26 7.83 -2.62
C VAL A 101 -13.21 9.31 -2.29
N VAL A 102 -14.05 9.74 -1.35
CA VAL A 102 -13.98 11.06 -0.73
C VAL A 102 -13.63 10.92 0.75
N VAL A 103 -12.60 11.63 1.18
CA VAL A 103 -12.18 11.72 2.57
C VAL A 103 -12.42 13.14 3.07
N SER A 104 -13.14 13.28 4.17
CA SER A 104 -13.41 14.57 4.78
C SER A 104 -12.14 15.23 5.35
N THR A 105 -12.19 16.54 5.57
CA THR A 105 -11.06 17.31 6.14
C THR A 105 -10.62 16.82 7.51
N ASP A 106 -11.49 16.14 8.26
CA ASP A 106 -11.21 15.52 9.56
C ASP A 106 -10.85 14.02 9.46
N GLY A 107 -10.63 13.51 8.23
CA GLY A 107 -10.02 12.20 8.00
C GLY A 107 -10.99 11.02 7.91
N TYR A 108 -12.30 11.24 7.76
CA TYR A 108 -13.28 10.17 7.59
C TYR A 108 -13.66 9.93 6.13
N VAL A 109 -13.88 8.66 5.76
CA VAL A 109 -14.47 8.33 4.46
C VAL A 109 -15.90 8.85 4.41
N ARG A 110 -16.21 9.68 3.41
CA ARG A 110 -17.57 10.17 3.15
C ARG A 110 -18.31 9.28 2.19
N THR A 111 -17.65 8.79 1.15
CA THR A 111 -18.23 7.89 0.16
C THR A 111 -17.15 7.09 -0.56
N TYR A 112 -17.53 5.92 -1.04
CA TYR A 112 -16.71 5.05 -1.86
C TYR A 112 -17.61 4.29 -2.84
N PHE A 113 -17.37 4.43 -4.14
CA PHE A 113 -18.19 3.81 -5.18
C PHE A 113 -17.51 3.79 -6.55
N ASN A 114 -18.11 3.11 -7.50
CA ASN A 114 -17.71 3.14 -8.90
C ASN A 114 -18.59 4.14 -9.66
N PRO A 115 -18.07 5.32 -10.07
CA PRO A 115 -18.89 6.30 -10.80
C PRO A 115 -19.23 5.81 -12.21
N ASP A 116 -20.50 5.90 -12.61
CA ASP A 116 -20.97 5.51 -13.95
C ASP A 116 -20.27 6.30 -15.07
N ALA A 117 -19.98 7.58 -14.81
CA ALA A 117 -19.27 8.44 -15.76
C ALA A 117 -17.74 8.25 -15.75
N GLY A 118 -17.21 7.34 -14.92
CA GLY A 118 -15.79 7.06 -14.81
C GLY A 118 -14.98 8.32 -14.46
N LYS A 119 -13.83 8.49 -15.08
CA LYS A 119 -12.92 9.62 -14.86
C LYS A 119 -13.60 10.99 -15.03
N LYS A 120 -14.58 11.10 -15.91
CA LYS A 120 -15.34 12.35 -16.10
C LYS A 120 -16.06 12.81 -14.83
N TYR A 121 -16.44 11.87 -13.96
CA TYR A 121 -17.00 12.20 -12.66
C TYR A 121 -15.96 12.88 -11.77
N PHE A 122 -14.77 12.29 -11.67
CA PHE A 122 -13.63 12.86 -10.93
C PHE A 122 -13.25 14.24 -11.47
N ASP A 123 -13.16 14.39 -12.79
CA ASP A 123 -12.73 15.64 -13.42
C ASP A 123 -13.66 16.84 -13.14
N ARG A 124 -14.93 16.56 -12.83
CA ARG A 124 -15.94 17.59 -12.55
C ARG A 124 -16.01 18.05 -11.08
N GLN A 125 -15.41 17.32 -10.17
CA GLN A 125 -15.37 17.68 -8.75
C GLN A 125 -14.52 18.91 -8.47
#